data_f30afcaffb4f57e4b69298e22b019849
#
_entry.id   f30afcaffb4f57e4b69298e22b019849
#
_cell.length_a   1.000
_cell.length_b   1.000
_cell.length_c   1.000
_cell.angle_alpha   90.00
_cell.angle_beta   90.00
_cell.angle_gamma   90.00
#
_symmetry.space_group_name_H-M   'P 1'
#
loop_
_entity.id
_entity.type
_entity.pdbx_description
1 polymer ?
#
loop_
_entity_poly.entity_id
_entity_poly.type
_entity_poly.pdbx_seq_one_letter_code
_entity_poly.pdbx_strand_id
1 'polypeptide(L)'
;NLVRVNLTNFSKNDKKVVLLTQTYPSPTSKEIISEFLDQYPNISHVTYDAISDSSTLDAFENIYGLRAMADYDFSKAENIISIDADFLSDWQGGGYSSGYTMTRVPDKSKKKTMSYHIQFESNLTLTGSNADDRVPARPSDLKKIVARLYSKITGNGEVKGSLNPTIDKYVDSCIDKILKSPNKSVVVSGIDDSDVQELILLINKSLNSEVIDINNPRLIKEGDNKKLNEFISDLESGKLYGVITSGVNPLYSLPNTDQIKEAFKNLEFSLVFSEKEDETAKSAMYIAATNNYLESWGDYELKKGNFFLAQPTIRPLFDTVQFQDFLLKVLNSDLSFYDRIKSNWQNRILRGKTWGKSLQDGYYNDFSSLNLRAQKTR
;
A
#
# COMPACT_ATOMS: atom_id res chain seq x y z
N ASN A 1 32.12 2.34 8.07
CA ASN A 1 32.60 2.62 9.43
C ASN A 1 32.04 3.94 9.99
N LEU A 2 32.10 5.04 9.24
CA LEU A 2 31.65 6.38 9.66
C LEU A 2 30.16 6.36 10.11
N VAL A 3 29.26 5.77 9.31
CA VAL A 3 27.82 5.69 9.64
C VAL A 3 27.61 4.94 10.96
N ARG A 4 28.28 3.80 11.15
CA ARG A 4 28.17 3.02 12.40
C ARG A 4 28.63 3.81 13.62
N VAL A 5 29.71 4.56 13.50
CA VAL A 5 30.21 5.42 14.58
C VAL A 5 29.18 6.48 14.95
N ASN A 6 28.60 7.18 13.96
CA ASN A 6 27.57 8.19 14.19
C ASN A 6 26.31 7.58 14.85
N LEU A 7 25.76 6.48 14.30
CA LEU A 7 24.56 5.84 14.84
C LEU A 7 24.78 5.33 16.26
N THR A 8 25.95 4.74 16.55
CA THR A 8 26.30 4.29 17.91
C THR A 8 26.39 5.46 18.88
N ASN A 9 26.97 6.60 18.44
CA ASN A 9 27.02 7.79 19.27
C ASN A 9 25.63 8.38 19.52
N PHE A 10 24.79 8.45 18.51
CA PHE A 10 23.41 8.92 18.66
C PHE A 10 22.59 8.01 19.58
N SER A 11 22.74 6.69 19.47
CA SER A 11 22.06 5.74 20.34
C SER A 11 22.49 5.89 21.80
N LYS A 12 23.78 6.07 22.07
CA LYS A 12 24.29 6.30 23.44
C LYS A 12 23.81 7.59 24.08
N ASN A 13 23.47 8.61 23.27
CA ASN A 13 23.04 9.93 23.74
C ASN A 13 21.53 10.14 23.55
N ASP A 14 20.77 9.11 23.24
CA ASP A 14 19.32 9.13 22.98
C ASP A 14 18.91 10.19 21.94
N LYS A 15 19.75 10.41 20.93
CA LYS A 15 19.51 11.35 19.84
C LYS A 15 18.59 10.69 18.81
N LYS A 16 17.42 11.26 18.63
CA LYS A 16 16.37 10.71 17.71
C LYS A 16 16.83 10.79 16.25
N VAL A 17 16.75 9.65 15.56
CA VAL A 17 17.04 9.50 14.13
C VAL A 17 15.80 8.90 13.44
N VAL A 18 15.55 9.26 12.20
CA VAL A 18 14.48 8.68 11.40
C VAL A 18 15.07 7.95 10.19
N LEU A 19 14.64 6.71 10.00
CA LEU A 19 14.78 5.97 8.75
C LEU A 19 13.50 6.19 7.94
N LEU A 20 13.57 6.99 6.87
CA LEU A 20 12.46 7.30 5.97
C LEU A 20 12.61 6.49 4.69
N THR A 21 11.68 5.57 4.41
CA THR A 21 11.76 4.72 3.21
C THR A 21 10.46 4.70 2.44
N GLN A 22 10.52 4.32 1.17
CA GLN A 22 9.34 3.83 0.47
C GLN A 22 8.82 2.54 1.10
N THR A 23 7.63 2.09 0.72
CA THR A 23 7.18 0.73 1.01
C THR A 23 8.15 -0.29 0.41
N TYR A 24 8.65 -1.19 1.25
CA TYR A 24 9.38 -2.39 0.83
C TYR A 24 8.49 -3.63 1.06
N PRO A 25 7.73 -4.08 0.04
CA PRO A 25 6.88 -5.28 0.17
C PRO A 25 7.72 -6.55 0.10
N SER A 26 8.87 -6.56 0.78
CA SER A 26 9.88 -7.61 0.82
C SER A 26 9.94 -8.21 2.22
N PRO A 27 9.64 -9.49 2.41
CA PRO A 27 9.75 -10.13 3.72
C PRO A 27 11.19 -10.09 4.25
N THR A 28 12.19 -10.24 3.38
CA THR A 28 13.60 -10.22 3.79
C THR A 28 14.08 -8.81 4.13
N SER A 29 13.66 -7.78 3.37
CA SER A 29 14.00 -6.38 3.71
C SER A 29 13.37 -5.96 5.03
N LYS A 30 12.13 -6.35 5.31
CA LYS A 30 11.44 -6.07 6.58
C LYS A 30 12.19 -6.68 7.77
N GLU A 31 12.67 -7.90 7.63
CA GLU A 31 13.47 -8.57 8.65
C GLU A 31 14.78 -7.80 8.93
N ILE A 32 15.52 -7.42 7.88
CA ILE A 32 16.77 -6.66 8.01
C ILE A 32 16.52 -5.27 8.63
N ILE A 33 15.45 -4.58 8.22
CA ILE A 33 15.08 -3.29 8.82
C ILE A 33 14.72 -3.49 10.29
N SER A 34 13.98 -4.54 10.66
CA SER A 34 13.66 -4.83 12.06
C SER A 34 14.92 -5.08 12.89
N GLU A 35 15.85 -5.91 12.42
CA GLU A 35 17.14 -6.14 13.09
C GLU A 35 17.94 -4.82 13.26
N PHE A 36 17.89 -3.93 12.26
CA PHE A 36 18.55 -2.63 12.33
C PHE A 36 17.91 -1.73 13.40
N LEU A 37 16.60 -1.68 13.49
CA LEU A 37 15.89 -0.91 14.52
C LEU A 37 16.11 -1.48 15.91
N ASP A 38 16.16 -2.80 16.06
CA ASP A 38 16.45 -3.48 17.34
C ASP A 38 17.87 -3.15 17.85
N GLN A 39 18.84 -3.03 16.92
CA GLN A 39 20.21 -2.62 17.27
C GLN A 39 20.33 -1.13 17.61
N TYR A 40 19.48 -0.28 17.03
CA TYR A 40 19.48 1.17 17.21
C TYR A 40 18.11 1.68 17.65
N PRO A 41 17.71 1.50 18.92
CA PRO A 41 16.35 1.79 19.39
C PRO A 41 15.96 3.28 19.38
N ASN A 42 16.93 4.18 19.22
CA ASN A 42 16.73 5.61 18.99
C ASN A 42 16.31 5.95 17.54
N ILE A 43 16.30 4.96 16.64
CA ILE A 43 15.87 5.12 15.26
C ILE A 43 14.41 4.69 15.12
N SER A 44 13.55 5.57 14.62
CA SER A 44 12.18 5.23 14.21
C SER A 44 12.09 5.06 12.70
N HIS A 45 11.27 4.10 12.25
CA HIS A 45 11.01 3.87 10.84
C HIS A 45 9.70 4.53 10.42
N VAL A 46 9.77 5.33 9.36
CA VAL A 46 8.63 5.97 8.72
C VAL A 46 8.58 5.53 7.26
N THR A 47 7.47 4.93 6.86
CA THR A 47 7.22 4.57 5.46
C THR A 47 6.45 5.70 4.78
N TYR A 48 6.99 6.19 3.69
CA TYR A 48 6.43 7.26 2.89
C TYR A 48 6.21 6.82 1.45
N ASP A 49 4.97 6.81 1.02
CA ASP A 49 4.57 6.61 -0.37
C ASP A 49 4.05 7.95 -0.91
N ALA A 50 4.70 8.49 -1.96
CA ALA A 50 4.36 9.82 -2.52
C ALA A 50 2.89 9.90 -3.00
N ILE A 51 2.34 8.80 -3.51
CA ILE A 51 0.90 8.61 -3.73
C ILE A 51 0.44 7.71 -2.60
N SER A 52 -0.26 8.30 -1.63
CA SER A 52 -0.61 7.62 -0.40
C SER A 52 -1.92 6.84 -0.53
N ASP A 53 -1.94 5.63 0.04
CA ASP A 53 -3.14 4.84 0.31
C ASP A 53 -3.39 4.73 1.84
N SER A 54 -2.86 5.66 2.64
CA SER A 54 -2.88 5.57 4.11
C SER A 54 -4.30 5.44 4.66
N SER A 55 -5.28 6.14 4.09
CA SER A 55 -6.69 6.05 4.52
C SER A 55 -7.28 4.64 4.36
N THR A 56 -6.96 3.96 3.24
CA THR A 56 -7.38 2.58 2.99
C THR A 56 -6.67 1.60 3.93
N LEU A 57 -5.36 1.82 4.16
CA LEU A 57 -4.55 1.02 5.08
C LEU A 57 -5.01 1.17 6.52
N ASP A 58 -5.27 2.41 6.97
CA ASP A 58 -5.80 2.73 8.30
C ASP A 58 -7.15 2.06 8.54
N ALA A 59 -8.06 2.14 7.57
CA ALA A 59 -9.38 1.52 7.65
C ALA A 59 -9.30 -0.01 7.77
N PHE A 60 -8.44 -0.65 6.98
CA PHE A 60 -8.27 -2.09 7.04
C PHE A 60 -7.64 -2.52 8.38
N GLU A 61 -6.65 -1.77 8.86
CA GLU A 61 -6.01 -2.00 10.15
C GLU A 61 -7.00 -1.84 11.32
N ASN A 62 -7.83 -0.80 11.31
CA ASN A 62 -8.83 -0.55 12.34
C ASN A 62 -9.87 -1.69 12.41
N ILE A 63 -10.25 -2.26 11.27
CA ILE A 63 -11.28 -3.32 11.24
C ILE A 63 -10.68 -4.71 11.45
N TYR A 64 -9.52 -5.00 10.84
CA TYR A 64 -8.96 -6.36 10.79
C TYR A 64 -7.65 -6.53 11.56
N GLY A 65 -7.06 -5.45 12.11
CA GLY A 65 -5.84 -5.49 12.92
C GLY A 65 -4.55 -5.72 12.11
N LEU A 66 -4.60 -5.51 10.79
CA LEU A 66 -3.46 -5.65 9.89
C LEU A 66 -3.41 -4.45 8.95
N ARG A 67 -2.25 -3.79 8.83
CA ARG A 67 -2.05 -2.71 7.86
C ARG A 67 -1.84 -3.27 6.47
N ALA A 68 -2.92 -3.32 5.68
CA ALA A 68 -2.97 -3.90 4.34
C ALA A 68 -4.17 -3.33 3.57
N MET A 69 -4.38 -3.77 2.33
CA MET A 69 -5.55 -3.41 1.54
C MET A 69 -6.31 -4.69 1.14
N ALA A 70 -7.64 -4.65 1.18
CA ALA A 70 -8.44 -5.74 0.64
C ALA A 70 -8.12 -5.95 -0.85
N ASP A 71 -8.18 -7.20 -1.31
CA ASP A 71 -8.16 -7.50 -2.75
C ASP A 71 -9.58 -7.79 -3.26
N TYR A 72 -9.78 -7.73 -4.56
CA TYR A 72 -11.10 -7.89 -5.18
C TYR A 72 -11.04 -8.83 -6.39
N ASP A 73 -11.96 -9.77 -6.45
CA ASP A 73 -12.13 -10.67 -7.59
C ASP A 73 -13.44 -10.32 -8.34
N PHE A 74 -13.36 -9.33 -9.22
CA PHE A 74 -14.52 -8.90 -10.00
C PHE A 74 -15.10 -9.97 -10.91
N SER A 75 -14.40 -11.11 -11.13
CA SER A 75 -14.95 -12.24 -11.91
C SER A 75 -16.15 -12.93 -11.22
N LYS A 76 -16.33 -12.68 -9.92
CA LYS A 76 -17.44 -13.18 -9.11
C LYS A 76 -18.61 -12.20 -9.00
N ALA A 77 -18.43 -10.96 -9.48
CA ALA A 77 -19.41 -9.91 -9.29
C ALA A 77 -20.62 -10.03 -10.25
N GLU A 78 -21.82 -9.91 -9.70
CA GLU A 78 -23.05 -9.62 -10.44
C GLU A 78 -23.39 -8.13 -10.39
N ASN A 79 -23.09 -7.45 -9.27
CA ASN A 79 -23.28 -6.00 -9.12
C ASN A 79 -22.00 -5.35 -8.59
N ILE A 80 -21.56 -4.30 -9.26
CA ILE A 80 -20.39 -3.49 -8.89
C ILE A 80 -20.87 -2.06 -8.70
N ILE A 81 -20.76 -1.56 -7.49
CA ILE A 81 -21.04 -0.17 -7.13
C ILE A 81 -19.71 0.49 -6.80
N SER A 82 -19.28 1.39 -7.65
CA SER A 82 -18.03 2.08 -7.51
C SER A 82 -18.26 3.56 -7.23
N ILE A 83 -17.57 4.07 -6.21
CA ILE A 83 -17.61 5.46 -5.79
C ILE A 83 -16.19 6.04 -5.94
N ASP A 84 -15.95 6.76 -7.02
CA ASP A 84 -14.67 7.40 -7.36
C ASP A 84 -13.46 6.44 -7.44
N ALA A 85 -13.69 5.13 -7.60
CA ALA A 85 -12.62 4.16 -7.76
C ALA A 85 -12.38 3.85 -9.24
N ASP A 86 -11.24 4.29 -9.78
CA ASP A 86 -10.83 3.99 -11.17
C ASP A 86 -10.11 2.64 -11.25
N PHE A 87 -10.83 1.55 -10.91
CA PHE A 87 -10.26 0.21 -10.78
C PHE A 87 -9.87 -0.44 -12.13
N LEU A 88 -10.22 0.14 -13.26
CA LEU A 88 -9.72 -0.28 -14.58
C LEU A 88 -8.38 0.39 -14.94
N SER A 89 -7.96 1.39 -14.16
CA SER A 89 -6.65 2.04 -14.24
C SER A 89 -5.72 1.52 -13.14
N ASP A 90 -5.22 2.41 -12.28
CA ASP A 90 -4.16 2.15 -11.30
C ASP A 90 -4.63 2.07 -9.84
N TRP A 91 -5.95 2.17 -9.60
CA TRP A 91 -6.52 2.07 -8.27
C TRP A 91 -5.99 0.84 -7.52
N GLN A 92 -5.44 1.05 -6.32
CA GLN A 92 -4.80 0.02 -5.49
C GLN A 92 -3.73 -0.83 -6.25
N GLY A 93 -2.98 -0.20 -7.18
CA GLY A 93 -1.95 -0.87 -7.98
C GLY A 93 -2.49 -1.67 -9.18
N GLY A 94 -3.77 -1.51 -9.53
CA GLY A 94 -4.37 -2.07 -10.74
C GLY A 94 -4.55 -3.59 -10.75
N GLY A 95 -4.67 -4.15 -11.97
CA GLY A 95 -4.76 -5.60 -12.19
C GLY A 95 -6.19 -6.15 -12.17
N TYR A 96 -7.22 -5.33 -12.05
CA TYR A 96 -8.62 -5.76 -11.94
C TYR A 96 -9.35 -5.95 -13.28
N SER A 97 -8.77 -5.45 -14.39
CA SER A 97 -9.38 -5.44 -15.73
C SER A 97 -9.74 -6.86 -16.20
N SER A 98 -8.88 -7.85 -15.93
CA SER A 98 -9.11 -9.25 -16.33
C SER A 98 -10.36 -9.82 -15.65
N GLY A 99 -10.47 -9.69 -14.33
CA GLY A 99 -11.63 -10.16 -13.57
C GLY A 99 -12.92 -9.45 -13.99
N TYR A 100 -12.87 -8.13 -14.17
CA TYR A 100 -14.00 -7.34 -14.65
C TYR A 100 -14.48 -7.79 -16.03
N THR A 101 -13.56 -7.98 -17.00
CA THR A 101 -13.91 -8.38 -18.37
C THR A 101 -14.60 -9.74 -18.40
N MET A 102 -14.22 -10.68 -17.53
CA MET A 102 -14.87 -12.00 -17.43
C MET A 102 -16.36 -11.92 -17.12
N THR A 103 -16.82 -10.88 -16.43
CA THR A 103 -18.24 -10.68 -16.11
C THR A 103 -18.97 -9.79 -17.10
N ARG A 104 -18.24 -9.12 -18.01
CA ARG A 104 -18.79 -8.21 -19.02
C ARG A 104 -19.03 -8.86 -20.37
N VAL A 105 -18.55 -10.08 -20.58
CA VAL A 105 -18.80 -10.86 -21.80
C VAL A 105 -19.89 -11.89 -21.51
N PRO A 106 -21.11 -11.73 -22.09
CA PRO A 106 -22.20 -12.69 -21.89
C PRO A 106 -21.84 -14.05 -22.51
N ASP A 107 -21.96 -15.12 -21.73
CA ASP A 107 -21.80 -16.50 -22.24
C ASP A 107 -23.15 -17.17 -22.33
N LYS A 108 -23.71 -17.18 -23.54
CA LYS A 108 -25.01 -17.79 -23.82
C LYS A 108 -25.05 -19.29 -23.52
N SER A 109 -23.92 -19.99 -23.64
CA SER A 109 -23.82 -21.42 -23.37
C SER A 109 -23.98 -21.74 -21.88
N LYS A 110 -23.55 -20.83 -21.01
CA LYS A 110 -23.61 -20.96 -19.55
C LYS A 110 -24.79 -20.23 -18.92
N LYS A 111 -25.67 -19.64 -19.71
CA LYS A 111 -26.75 -18.75 -19.24
C LYS A 111 -26.26 -17.63 -18.31
N LYS A 112 -25.01 -17.20 -18.48
CA LYS A 112 -24.38 -16.16 -17.66
C LYS A 112 -24.83 -14.78 -18.19
N THR A 113 -25.48 -14.01 -17.33
CA THR A 113 -25.82 -12.61 -17.60
C THR A 113 -24.60 -11.71 -17.37
N MET A 114 -24.56 -10.58 -18.04
CA MET A 114 -23.55 -9.56 -17.82
C MET A 114 -23.72 -8.95 -16.42
N SER A 115 -22.60 -8.67 -15.74
CA SER A 115 -22.63 -7.93 -14.48
C SER A 115 -23.13 -6.50 -14.69
N TYR A 116 -23.82 -5.97 -13.70
CA TYR A 116 -24.21 -4.57 -13.66
C TYR A 116 -23.13 -3.75 -12.96
N HIS A 117 -22.74 -2.64 -13.54
CA HIS A 117 -21.75 -1.71 -12.98
C HIS A 117 -22.30 -0.28 -12.99
N ILE A 118 -22.34 0.35 -11.84
CA ILE A 118 -22.60 1.77 -11.68
C ILE A 118 -21.37 2.49 -11.10
N GLN A 119 -21.04 3.65 -11.68
CA GLN A 119 -19.94 4.51 -11.27
C GLN A 119 -20.47 5.87 -10.83
N PHE A 120 -20.25 6.24 -9.56
CA PHE A 120 -20.41 7.59 -9.04
C PHE A 120 -19.05 8.26 -9.03
N GLU A 121 -18.87 9.35 -9.76
CA GLU A 121 -17.56 10.00 -9.88
C GLU A 121 -17.67 11.48 -10.24
N SER A 122 -16.62 12.24 -9.89
CA SER A 122 -16.54 13.66 -10.22
C SER A 122 -16.00 13.90 -11.63
N ASN A 123 -14.96 13.16 -12.01
CA ASN A 123 -14.32 13.20 -13.32
C ASN A 123 -14.69 11.95 -14.13
N LEU A 124 -14.65 12.07 -15.46
CA LEU A 124 -14.81 10.89 -16.32
C LEU A 124 -13.53 10.07 -16.31
N THR A 125 -13.62 8.87 -15.73
CA THR A 125 -12.52 7.91 -15.66
C THR A 125 -12.65 6.81 -16.70
N LEU A 126 -11.61 5.97 -16.85
CA LEU A 126 -11.69 4.76 -17.68
C LEU A 126 -12.77 3.82 -17.13
N THR A 127 -12.87 3.68 -15.82
CA THR A 127 -13.89 2.86 -15.15
C THR A 127 -15.29 3.41 -15.43
N GLY A 128 -15.49 4.73 -15.26
CA GLY A 128 -16.79 5.36 -15.50
C GLY A 128 -17.24 5.28 -16.95
N SER A 129 -16.32 5.32 -17.93
CA SER A 129 -16.66 5.16 -19.36
C SER A 129 -17.08 3.73 -19.73
N ASN A 130 -16.80 2.74 -18.88
CA ASN A 130 -17.21 1.34 -19.07
C ASN A 130 -18.40 0.92 -18.19
N ALA A 131 -18.95 1.81 -17.37
CA ALA A 131 -20.11 1.55 -16.52
C ALA A 131 -21.41 1.47 -17.32
N ASP A 132 -22.38 0.68 -16.84
CA ASP A 132 -23.74 0.68 -17.38
C ASP A 132 -24.46 1.98 -17.05
N ASP A 133 -24.29 2.45 -15.83
CA ASP A 133 -24.77 3.76 -15.37
C ASP A 133 -23.59 4.57 -14.81
N ARG A 134 -23.33 5.71 -15.40
CA ARG A 134 -22.38 6.70 -14.87
C ARG A 134 -23.15 7.87 -14.28
N VAL A 135 -22.94 8.15 -13.01
CA VAL A 135 -23.63 9.20 -12.28
C VAL A 135 -22.62 10.27 -11.86
N PRO A 136 -22.58 11.42 -12.55
CA PRO A 136 -21.74 12.53 -12.15
C PRO A 136 -22.16 13.06 -10.77
N ALA A 137 -21.22 13.10 -9.83
CA ALA A 137 -21.46 13.56 -8.48
C ALA A 137 -20.36 14.53 -8.03
N ARG A 138 -20.72 15.51 -7.22
CA ARG A 138 -19.71 16.42 -6.62
C ARG A 138 -18.88 15.68 -5.60
N PRO A 139 -17.60 16.02 -5.39
CA PRO A 139 -16.78 15.42 -4.34
C PRO A 139 -17.45 15.46 -2.95
N SER A 140 -18.18 16.53 -2.63
CA SER A 140 -18.94 16.67 -1.38
C SER A 140 -20.12 15.71 -1.24
N ASP A 141 -20.64 15.18 -2.35
CA ASP A 141 -21.78 14.25 -2.35
C ASP A 141 -21.33 12.79 -2.33
N LEU A 142 -20.12 12.48 -2.77
CA LEU A 142 -19.58 11.12 -2.79
C LEU A 142 -19.57 10.46 -1.41
N LYS A 143 -19.14 11.18 -0.38
CA LYS A 143 -19.17 10.69 1.03
C LYS A 143 -20.60 10.45 1.52
N LYS A 144 -21.57 11.29 1.11
CA LYS A 144 -22.99 11.10 1.47
C LYS A 144 -23.59 9.87 0.78
N ILE A 145 -23.16 9.58 -0.46
CA ILE A 145 -23.56 8.36 -1.18
C ILE A 145 -23.12 7.13 -0.40
N VAL A 146 -21.85 7.09 0.05
CA VAL A 146 -21.35 5.98 0.87
C VAL A 146 -22.13 5.86 2.19
N ALA A 147 -22.35 6.95 2.91
CA ALA A 147 -23.14 6.96 4.15
C ALA A 147 -24.57 6.46 3.93
N ARG A 148 -25.19 6.85 2.80
CA ARG A 148 -26.54 6.40 2.42
C ARG A 148 -26.59 4.90 2.13
N LEU A 149 -25.63 4.38 1.35
CA LEU A 149 -25.49 2.95 1.08
C LEU A 149 -25.27 2.17 2.39
N TYR A 150 -24.36 2.65 3.25
CA TYR A 150 -24.11 2.01 4.54
C TYR A 150 -25.38 1.93 5.39
N SER A 151 -26.06 3.05 5.59
CA SER A 151 -27.28 3.10 6.42
C SER A 151 -28.37 2.17 5.90
N LYS A 152 -28.60 2.15 4.59
CA LYS A 152 -29.65 1.32 3.95
C LYS A 152 -29.33 -0.17 3.96
N ILE A 153 -28.05 -0.53 3.78
CA ILE A 153 -27.63 -1.95 3.70
C ILE A 153 -27.48 -2.56 5.10
N THR A 154 -26.93 -1.80 6.06
CA THR A 154 -26.65 -2.33 7.39
C THR A 154 -27.76 -2.04 8.40
N GLY A 155 -28.66 -1.10 8.10
CA GLY A 155 -29.66 -0.60 9.06
C GLY A 155 -29.07 0.29 10.17
N ASN A 156 -27.80 0.66 10.10
CA ASN A 156 -27.10 1.43 11.10
C ASN A 156 -26.70 2.83 10.57
N GLY A 157 -26.49 3.75 11.49
CA GLY A 157 -26.04 5.11 11.17
C GLY A 157 -27.15 6.04 10.70
N GLU A 158 -26.91 7.33 10.91
CA GLU A 158 -27.80 8.41 10.49
C GLU A 158 -27.13 9.20 9.36
N VAL A 159 -27.86 9.36 8.25
CA VAL A 159 -27.35 10.13 7.11
C VAL A 159 -27.66 11.60 7.31
N LYS A 160 -26.62 12.40 7.54
CA LYS A 160 -26.74 13.86 7.63
C LYS A 160 -26.72 14.51 6.25
N GLY A 161 -27.70 15.35 5.98
CA GLY A 161 -27.82 16.10 4.73
C GLY A 161 -28.60 15.35 3.64
N SER A 162 -28.96 16.07 2.59
CA SER A 162 -29.69 15.56 1.43
C SER A 162 -28.75 15.35 0.23
N LEU A 163 -29.07 14.37 -0.60
CA LEU A 163 -28.51 14.20 -1.92
C LEU A 163 -29.41 14.88 -2.96
N ASN A 164 -28.87 15.15 -4.14
CA ASN A 164 -29.67 15.52 -5.27
C ASN A 164 -30.68 14.40 -5.56
N PRO A 165 -31.98 14.69 -5.80
CA PRO A 165 -33.02 13.69 -6.02
C PRO A 165 -32.70 12.67 -7.14
N THR A 166 -31.98 13.09 -8.17
CA THR A 166 -31.53 12.20 -9.24
C THR A 166 -30.49 11.21 -8.74
N ILE A 167 -29.50 11.68 -7.97
CA ILE A 167 -28.48 10.80 -7.36
C ILE A 167 -29.14 9.81 -6.39
N ASP A 168 -30.07 10.29 -5.58
CA ASP A 168 -30.78 9.47 -4.56
C ASP A 168 -31.55 8.31 -5.22
N LYS A 169 -32.19 8.55 -6.37
CA LYS A 169 -32.85 7.48 -7.18
C LYS A 169 -31.87 6.41 -7.67
N TYR A 170 -30.66 6.81 -8.10
CA TYR A 170 -29.63 5.85 -8.51
C TYR A 170 -29.13 5.03 -7.31
N VAL A 171 -28.94 5.68 -6.15
CA VAL A 171 -28.55 4.98 -4.91
C VAL A 171 -29.61 3.96 -4.49
N ASP A 172 -30.91 4.32 -4.51
CA ASP A 172 -31.99 3.40 -4.20
C ASP A 172 -32.05 2.23 -5.20
N SER A 173 -31.87 2.50 -6.52
CA SER A 173 -31.78 1.45 -7.53
C SER A 173 -30.62 0.49 -7.32
N CYS A 174 -29.46 1.00 -6.86
CA CYS A 174 -28.30 0.15 -6.51
C CYS A 174 -28.64 -0.78 -5.34
N ILE A 175 -29.28 -0.24 -4.31
CA ILE A 175 -29.67 -1.00 -3.12
C ILE A 175 -30.60 -2.15 -3.49
N ASP A 176 -31.60 -1.90 -4.32
CA ASP A 176 -32.54 -2.93 -4.81
C ASP A 176 -31.81 -4.05 -5.59
N LYS A 177 -30.79 -3.72 -6.36
CA LYS A 177 -29.96 -4.70 -7.08
C LYS A 177 -29.07 -5.51 -6.13
N ILE A 178 -28.37 -4.83 -5.22
CA ILE A 178 -27.51 -5.45 -4.21
C ILE A 178 -28.28 -6.46 -3.37
N LEU A 179 -29.48 -6.09 -2.90
CA LEU A 179 -30.29 -6.94 -2.02
C LEU A 179 -30.82 -8.19 -2.72
N LYS A 180 -30.83 -8.26 -4.05
CA LYS A 180 -31.19 -9.46 -4.82
C LYS A 180 -30.09 -10.50 -4.87
N SER A 181 -28.82 -10.09 -4.87
CA SER A 181 -27.65 -10.98 -4.87
C SER A 181 -26.54 -10.40 -4.01
N PRO A 182 -26.72 -10.31 -2.67
CA PRO A 182 -25.82 -9.59 -1.79
C PRO A 182 -24.41 -10.17 -1.80
N ASN A 183 -24.24 -11.48 -1.75
CA ASN A 183 -22.93 -12.14 -1.74
C ASN A 183 -22.15 -12.00 -3.06
N LYS A 184 -22.82 -11.69 -4.17
CA LYS A 184 -22.20 -11.41 -5.48
C LYS A 184 -22.16 -9.92 -5.81
N SER A 185 -22.41 -9.09 -4.84
CA SER A 185 -22.35 -7.64 -4.95
C SER A 185 -21.13 -7.10 -4.22
N VAL A 186 -20.56 -6.03 -4.74
CA VAL A 186 -19.41 -5.35 -4.13
C VAL A 186 -19.56 -3.84 -4.21
N VAL A 187 -19.15 -3.16 -3.16
CA VAL A 187 -19.01 -1.71 -3.11
C VAL A 187 -17.55 -1.36 -2.95
N VAL A 188 -17.03 -0.51 -3.82
CA VAL A 188 -15.63 -0.04 -3.80
C VAL A 188 -15.58 1.48 -3.79
N SER A 189 -14.51 2.06 -3.23
CA SER A 189 -14.32 3.50 -3.21
C SER A 189 -12.86 3.90 -3.42
N GLY A 190 -12.66 4.97 -4.20
CA GLY A 190 -11.38 5.66 -4.35
C GLY A 190 -11.25 6.91 -3.46
N ILE A 191 -12.19 7.16 -2.55
CA ILE A 191 -12.16 8.33 -1.67
C ILE A 191 -11.05 8.15 -0.62
N ASP A 192 -10.13 9.12 -0.57
CA ASP A 192 -9.04 9.15 0.41
C ASP A 192 -9.55 9.71 1.76
N ASP A 193 -10.26 8.84 2.50
CA ASP A 193 -10.82 9.14 3.83
C ASP A 193 -11.02 7.82 4.58
N SER A 194 -10.38 7.67 5.74
CA SER A 194 -10.39 6.42 6.49
C SER A 194 -11.79 6.01 6.97
N ASP A 195 -12.62 6.97 7.39
CA ASP A 195 -13.98 6.68 7.83
C ASP A 195 -14.82 6.14 6.66
N VAL A 196 -14.66 6.72 5.47
CA VAL A 196 -15.33 6.24 4.25
C VAL A 196 -14.87 4.82 3.90
N GLN A 197 -13.57 4.55 3.93
CA GLN A 197 -13.02 3.22 3.64
C GLN A 197 -13.47 2.17 4.67
N GLU A 198 -13.60 2.55 5.96
CA GLU A 198 -14.20 1.67 6.97
C GLU A 198 -15.67 1.34 6.64
N LEU A 199 -16.47 2.33 6.26
CA LEU A 199 -17.86 2.08 5.85
C LEU A 199 -17.95 1.13 4.65
N ILE A 200 -17.05 1.25 3.66
CA ILE A 200 -16.97 0.34 2.50
C ILE A 200 -16.69 -1.11 2.96
N LEU A 201 -15.72 -1.30 3.85
CA LEU A 201 -15.42 -2.64 4.39
C LEU A 201 -16.61 -3.22 5.17
N LEU A 202 -17.29 -2.39 5.97
CA LEU A 202 -18.48 -2.81 6.74
C LEU A 202 -19.68 -3.13 5.84
N ILE A 203 -19.90 -2.39 4.76
CA ILE A 203 -20.91 -2.71 3.74
C ILE A 203 -20.64 -4.08 3.15
N ASN A 204 -19.44 -4.32 2.61
CA ASN A 204 -19.08 -5.58 1.99
C ASN A 204 -19.14 -6.76 2.97
N LYS A 205 -18.79 -6.53 4.25
CA LYS A 205 -18.98 -7.51 5.32
C LYS A 205 -20.46 -7.83 5.56
N SER A 206 -21.32 -6.82 5.62
CA SER A 206 -22.77 -7.00 5.81
C SER A 206 -23.41 -7.77 4.66
N LEU A 207 -22.90 -7.58 3.44
CA LEU A 207 -23.32 -8.32 2.24
C LEU A 207 -22.80 -9.77 2.21
N ASN A 208 -21.86 -10.13 3.07
CA ASN A 208 -21.06 -11.36 2.95
C ASN A 208 -20.50 -11.51 1.53
N SER A 209 -19.96 -10.41 0.97
CA SER A 209 -19.50 -10.37 -0.42
C SER A 209 -18.38 -11.37 -0.67
N GLU A 210 -18.55 -12.22 -1.68
CA GLU A 210 -17.52 -13.16 -2.16
C GLU A 210 -16.54 -12.51 -3.13
N VAL A 211 -16.80 -11.25 -3.52
CA VAL A 211 -15.97 -10.47 -4.46
C VAL A 211 -14.78 -9.84 -3.75
N ILE A 212 -14.92 -9.45 -2.48
CA ILE A 212 -13.84 -8.92 -1.67
C ILE A 212 -13.05 -10.05 -1.01
N ASP A 213 -11.72 -9.99 -1.07
CA ASP A 213 -10.82 -10.93 -0.40
C ASP A 213 -10.03 -10.21 0.69
N ILE A 214 -10.45 -10.40 1.93
CA ILE A 214 -9.79 -9.86 3.12
C ILE A 214 -8.70 -10.80 3.66
N ASN A 215 -8.73 -12.08 3.29
CA ASN A 215 -7.83 -13.10 3.82
C ASN A 215 -6.53 -13.23 3.03
N ASN A 216 -6.52 -12.72 1.80
CA ASN A 216 -5.31 -12.59 0.99
C ASN A 216 -5.14 -11.12 0.56
N PRO A 217 -4.91 -10.21 1.53
CA PRO A 217 -4.84 -8.79 1.25
C PRO A 217 -3.61 -8.43 0.41
N ARG A 218 -3.67 -7.27 -0.24
CA ARG A 218 -2.53 -6.66 -0.94
C ARG A 218 -1.59 -6.00 0.06
N LEU A 219 -0.29 -6.21 -0.15
CA LEU A 219 0.80 -5.72 0.70
C LEU A 219 1.73 -4.76 -0.05
N ILE A 220 1.23 -4.13 -1.12
CA ILE A 220 2.00 -3.29 -2.04
C ILE A 220 2.28 -1.88 -1.51
N LYS A 221 1.58 -1.47 -0.47
CA LYS A 221 1.70 -0.16 0.19
C LYS A 221 1.69 -0.32 1.71
N GLU A 222 2.45 0.53 2.40
CA GLU A 222 2.54 0.56 3.86
C GLU A 222 2.66 2.01 4.40
N GLY A 223 2.59 3.00 3.52
CA GLY A 223 2.72 4.42 3.88
C GLY A 223 1.80 4.79 5.05
N ASP A 224 2.32 5.61 5.96
CA ASP A 224 1.63 6.06 7.17
C ASP A 224 1.69 7.59 7.26
N ASN A 225 0.59 8.24 6.86
CA ASN A 225 0.52 9.71 6.85
C ASN A 225 0.60 10.32 8.26
N LYS A 226 0.20 9.59 9.32
CA LYS A 226 0.32 10.10 10.69
C LYS A 226 1.77 10.17 11.11
N LYS A 227 2.51 9.07 10.92
CA LYS A 227 3.95 9.03 11.19
C LYS A 227 4.74 9.98 10.30
N LEU A 228 4.34 10.16 9.04
CA LEU A 228 4.94 11.14 8.14
C LEU A 228 4.76 12.57 8.66
N ASN A 229 3.56 12.94 9.09
CA ASN A 229 3.28 14.26 9.66
C ASN A 229 4.04 14.49 10.97
N GLU A 230 4.16 13.46 11.83
CA GLU A 230 5.00 13.51 13.02
C GLU A 230 6.48 13.72 12.68
N PHE A 231 6.98 13.00 11.67
CA PHE A 231 8.34 13.18 11.16
C PHE A 231 8.59 14.61 10.69
N ILE A 232 7.68 15.18 9.87
CA ILE A 232 7.81 16.56 9.37
C ILE A 232 7.83 17.55 10.54
N SER A 233 6.89 17.42 11.48
CA SER A 233 6.81 18.27 12.67
C SER A 233 8.06 18.18 13.54
N ASP A 234 8.60 16.98 13.76
CA ASP A 234 9.80 16.76 14.55
C ASP A 234 11.05 17.31 13.84
N LEU A 235 11.11 17.20 12.51
CA LEU A 235 12.19 17.75 11.69
C LEU A 235 12.17 19.29 11.75
N GLU A 236 11.02 19.93 11.50
CA GLU A 236 10.88 21.39 11.50
C GLU A 236 11.09 22.00 12.89
N SER A 237 10.72 21.29 13.96
CA SER A 237 10.95 21.74 15.34
C SER A 237 12.36 21.46 15.89
N GLY A 238 13.26 20.89 15.08
CA GLY A 238 14.65 20.60 15.47
C GLY A 238 14.80 19.48 16.51
N LYS A 239 13.81 18.57 16.62
CA LYS A 239 13.86 17.43 17.53
C LYS A 239 14.62 16.23 16.95
N LEU A 240 14.88 16.26 15.64
CA LEU A 240 15.63 15.20 14.97
C LEU A 240 17.10 15.57 14.86
N TYR A 241 17.96 14.61 15.10
CA TYR A 241 19.40 14.73 14.96
C TYR A 241 19.90 14.09 13.67
N GLY A 242 19.19 13.12 13.13
CA GLY A 242 19.58 12.48 11.89
C GLY A 242 18.40 11.94 11.08
N VAL A 243 18.62 11.84 9.76
CA VAL A 243 17.69 11.22 8.81
C VAL A 243 18.46 10.33 7.85
N ILE A 244 17.94 9.13 7.63
CA ILE A 244 18.39 8.20 6.60
C ILE A 244 17.23 8.00 5.64
N THR A 245 17.43 8.21 4.33
CA THR A 245 16.36 8.01 3.34
C THR A 245 16.72 6.93 2.33
N SER A 246 15.75 6.13 1.92
CA SER A 246 15.92 5.14 0.84
C SER A 246 14.66 5.00 0.00
N GLY A 247 14.80 5.14 -1.32
CA GLY A 247 13.71 5.02 -2.29
C GLY A 247 12.69 6.16 -2.27
N VAL A 248 13.02 7.29 -1.64
CA VAL A 248 12.14 8.47 -1.52
C VAL A 248 12.90 9.77 -1.78
N ASN A 249 12.20 10.76 -2.34
CA ASN A 249 12.72 12.12 -2.54
C ASN A 249 11.78 13.15 -1.88
N PRO A 250 11.81 13.25 -0.52
CA PRO A 250 10.88 14.10 0.22
C PRO A 250 11.01 15.59 -0.12
N LEU A 251 12.20 16.08 -0.49
CA LEU A 251 12.37 17.50 -0.87
C LEU A 251 11.80 17.83 -2.25
N TYR A 252 11.34 16.85 -3.01
CA TYR A 252 10.61 17.04 -4.26
C TYR A 252 9.09 16.81 -4.07
N SER A 253 8.73 15.78 -3.34
CA SER A 253 7.35 15.25 -3.34
C SER A 253 6.48 15.71 -2.17
N LEU A 254 7.08 16.29 -1.10
CA LEU A 254 6.31 16.85 0.02
C LEU A 254 5.91 18.31 -0.25
N PRO A 255 4.79 18.78 0.32
CA PRO A 255 4.47 20.21 0.32
C PRO A 255 5.44 21.00 1.23
N ASN A 256 5.54 22.33 1.03
CA ASN A 256 6.37 23.22 1.85
C ASN A 256 7.87 22.83 1.86
N THR A 257 8.38 22.39 0.72
CA THR A 257 9.73 21.85 0.56
C THR A 257 10.84 22.80 1.02
N ASP A 258 10.67 24.12 0.93
CA ASP A 258 11.69 25.09 1.38
C ASP A 258 11.93 25.01 2.90
N GLN A 259 10.86 24.91 3.71
CA GLN A 259 10.96 24.76 5.16
C GLN A 259 11.60 23.43 5.56
N ILE A 260 11.16 22.35 4.91
CA ILE A 260 11.72 21.00 5.13
C ILE A 260 13.20 20.97 4.74
N LYS A 261 13.57 21.64 3.64
CA LYS A 261 14.95 21.71 3.16
C LYS A 261 15.87 22.43 4.14
N GLU A 262 15.43 23.56 4.71
CA GLU A 262 16.21 24.27 5.71
C GLU A 262 16.35 23.45 7.01
N ALA A 263 15.29 22.79 7.44
CA ALA A 263 15.34 21.90 8.59
C ALA A 263 16.27 20.70 8.35
N PHE A 264 16.24 20.14 7.14
CA PHE A 264 17.11 19.02 6.74
C PHE A 264 18.59 19.38 6.74
N LYS A 265 18.96 20.61 6.34
CA LYS A 265 20.35 21.10 6.38
C LYS A 265 20.89 21.27 7.81
N ASN A 266 20.02 21.49 8.79
CA ASN A 266 20.39 21.68 10.18
C ASN A 266 20.59 20.36 10.95
N LEU A 267 20.39 19.20 10.32
CA LEU A 267 20.64 17.89 10.91
C LEU A 267 22.14 17.69 11.18
N GLU A 268 22.47 17.02 12.29
CA GLU A 268 23.85 16.59 12.57
C GLU A 268 24.30 15.44 11.65
N PHE A 269 23.34 14.71 11.09
CA PHE A 269 23.59 13.59 10.20
C PHE A 269 22.45 13.42 9.19
N SER A 270 22.79 13.34 7.90
CA SER A 270 21.84 12.94 6.87
C SER A 270 22.53 12.03 5.85
N LEU A 271 21.88 10.89 5.56
CA LEU A 271 22.34 9.90 4.61
C LEU A 271 21.22 9.58 3.63
N VAL A 272 21.46 9.75 2.35
CA VAL A 272 20.50 9.52 1.29
C VAL A 272 20.97 8.42 0.36
N PHE A 273 20.16 7.38 0.19
CA PHE A 273 20.35 6.36 -0.84
C PHE A 273 19.65 6.81 -2.12
N SER A 274 20.41 7.10 -3.17
CA SER A 274 19.88 7.57 -4.45
C SER A 274 20.73 7.11 -5.63
N GLU A 275 20.08 6.87 -6.77
CA GLU A 275 20.75 6.57 -8.06
C GLU A 275 21.30 7.84 -8.73
N LYS A 276 20.87 9.02 -8.29
CA LYS A 276 21.25 10.32 -8.87
C LYS A 276 21.19 11.43 -7.81
N GLU A 277 21.88 12.53 -8.06
CA GLU A 277 21.79 13.74 -7.24
C GLU A 277 20.45 14.45 -7.43
N ASP A 278 19.40 13.92 -6.80
CA ASP A 278 18.10 14.57 -6.72
C ASP A 278 18.07 15.70 -5.66
N GLU A 279 16.91 16.31 -5.42
CA GLU A 279 16.74 17.43 -4.51
C GLU A 279 17.10 17.08 -3.07
N THR A 280 16.75 15.86 -2.62
CA THR A 280 17.08 15.38 -1.28
C THR A 280 18.55 15.04 -1.16
N ALA A 281 19.12 14.34 -2.14
CA ALA A 281 20.53 13.98 -2.17
C ALA A 281 21.44 15.21 -2.15
N LYS A 282 21.12 16.27 -2.94
CA LYS A 282 21.86 17.54 -2.95
C LYS A 282 21.86 18.28 -1.61
N SER A 283 20.89 18.01 -0.77
CA SER A 283 20.76 18.65 0.55
C SER A 283 21.33 17.80 1.68
N ALA A 284 21.73 16.57 1.39
CA ALA A 284 22.25 15.63 2.37
C ALA A 284 23.74 15.82 2.64
N MET A 285 24.16 15.43 3.84
CA MET A 285 25.56 15.40 4.24
C MET A 285 26.32 14.26 3.57
N TYR A 286 25.65 13.12 3.38
CA TYR A 286 26.20 11.92 2.75
C TYR A 286 25.23 11.34 1.74
N ILE A 287 25.77 10.94 0.58
CA ILE A 287 25.05 10.21 -0.46
C ILE A 287 25.65 8.82 -0.57
N ALA A 288 24.82 7.80 -0.45
CA ALA A 288 25.15 6.43 -0.82
C ALA A 288 24.59 6.17 -2.21
N ALA A 289 25.46 6.09 -3.21
CA ALA A 289 25.05 5.71 -4.56
C ALA A 289 24.48 4.29 -4.54
N THR A 290 23.19 4.16 -4.91
CA THR A 290 22.50 2.88 -4.86
C THR A 290 22.46 2.19 -6.21
N ASN A 291 22.36 0.87 -6.20
CA ASN A 291 22.21 0.06 -7.40
C ASN A 291 20.86 0.35 -8.08
N ASN A 292 20.85 0.28 -9.41
CA ASN A 292 19.61 0.21 -10.16
C ASN A 292 18.91 -1.13 -9.89
N TYR A 293 17.57 -1.19 -10.08
CA TYR A 293 16.81 -2.43 -9.87
C TYR A 293 17.26 -3.58 -10.78
N LEU A 294 17.79 -3.29 -11.99
CA LEU A 294 18.37 -4.29 -12.90
C LEU A 294 19.68 -4.91 -12.38
N GLU A 295 20.31 -4.27 -11.41
CA GLU A 295 21.58 -4.68 -10.78
C GLU A 295 21.34 -5.34 -9.40
N SER A 296 20.08 -5.41 -8.96
CA SER A 296 19.73 -5.71 -7.57
C SER A 296 18.98 -7.05 -7.44
N TRP A 297 19.26 -7.76 -6.36
CA TRP A 297 18.40 -8.84 -5.87
C TRP A 297 17.20 -8.29 -5.14
N GLY A 298 16.09 -9.02 -5.18
CA GLY A 298 14.89 -8.68 -4.42
C GLY A 298 13.96 -9.86 -4.22
N ASP A 299 13.21 -9.83 -3.13
CA ASP A 299 12.05 -10.67 -2.94
C ASP A 299 10.84 -9.82 -2.57
N TYR A 300 9.64 -10.26 -2.93
CA TYR A 300 8.42 -9.49 -2.74
C TYR A 300 7.26 -10.39 -2.34
N GLU A 301 6.45 -9.95 -1.37
CA GLU A 301 5.12 -10.49 -1.08
C GLU A 301 4.10 -9.42 -1.41
N LEU A 302 3.64 -9.35 -2.67
CA LEU A 302 2.74 -8.29 -3.16
C LEU A 302 1.28 -8.50 -2.75
N LYS A 303 0.91 -9.76 -2.57
CA LYS A 303 -0.35 -10.22 -2.01
C LYS A 303 -0.04 -11.35 -1.03
N LYS A 304 -0.77 -11.44 0.04
CA LYS A 304 -0.54 -12.47 1.06
C LYS A 304 -0.43 -13.87 0.45
N GLY A 305 0.70 -14.53 0.72
CA GLY A 305 1.02 -15.87 0.19
C GLY A 305 1.59 -15.89 -1.25
N ASN A 306 1.68 -14.75 -1.92
CA ASN A 306 2.24 -14.65 -3.27
C ASN A 306 3.62 -14.01 -3.22
N PHE A 307 4.65 -14.84 -3.37
CA PHE A 307 6.05 -14.43 -3.29
C PHE A 307 6.70 -14.39 -4.67
N PHE A 308 7.48 -13.36 -4.92
CA PHE A 308 8.20 -13.15 -6.17
C PHE A 308 9.67 -12.89 -5.91
N LEU A 309 10.54 -13.29 -6.88
CA LEU A 309 11.97 -13.04 -6.86
C LEU A 309 12.37 -12.11 -8.01
N ALA A 310 13.12 -11.07 -7.69
CA ALA A 310 13.85 -10.29 -8.68
C ALA A 310 15.31 -10.71 -8.66
N GLN A 311 15.84 -11.01 -9.85
CA GLN A 311 17.24 -11.38 -10.07
C GLN A 311 17.93 -10.25 -10.84
N PRO A 312 19.18 -9.89 -10.51
CA PRO A 312 19.90 -8.90 -11.28
C PRO A 312 20.08 -9.38 -12.73
N THR A 313 19.73 -8.53 -13.66
CA THR A 313 19.89 -8.79 -15.10
C THR A 313 21.31 -8.44 -15.56
N ILE A 314 21.93 -7.47 -14.90
CA ILE A 314 23.29 -7.02 -15.17
C ILE A 314 24.07 -6.90 -13.85
N ARG A 315 25.40 -6.86 -13.96
CA ARG A 315 26.26 -6.53 -12.82
C ARG A 315 26.22 -5.01 -12.57
N PRO A 316 26.48 -4.56 -11.35
CA PRO A 316 26.62 -3.14 -11.07
C PRO A 316 27.63 -2.49 -12.05
N LEU A 317 27.21 -1.39 -12.67
CA LEU A 317 28.04 -0.65 -13.64
C LEU A 317 29.00 0.31 -12.93
N PHE A 318 28.67 0.69 -11.71
CA PHE A 318 29.44 1.65 -10.91
C PHE A 318 29.69 1.09 -9.51
N ASP A 319 30.51 1.76 -8.73
CA ASP A 319 30.74 1.45 -7.31
C ASP A 319 29.53 1.90 -6.47
N THR A 320 28.49 1.10 -6.49
CA THR A 320 27.22 1.33 -5.83
C THR A 320 26.95 0.25 -4.78
N VAL A 321 26.00 0.48 -3.89
CA VAL A 321 25.62 -0.46 -2.84
C VAL A 321 24.11 -0.55 -2.72
N GLN A 322 23.57 -1.75 -2.72
CA GLN A 322 22.14 -1.98 -2.44
C GLN A 322 21.84 -1.61 -0.98
N PHE A 323 20.71 -0.95 -0.72
CA PHE A 323 20.31 -0.49 0.62
C PHE A 323 20.36 -1.61 1.67
N GLN A 324 19.86 -2.79 1.35
CA GLN A 324 19.83 -3.94 2.25
C GLN A 324 21.24 -4.47 2.57
N ASP A 325 22.14 -4.53 1.58
CA ASP A 325 23.53 -4.90 1.79
C ASP A 325 24.27 -3.87 2.69
N PHE A 326 23.92 -2.60 2.53
CA PHE A 326 24.46 -1.56 3.41
C PHE A 326 23.99 -1.76 4.86
N LEU A 327 22.70 -2.02 5.10
CA LEU A 327 22.19 -2.30 6.44
C LEU A 327 22.88 -3.53 7.04
N LEU A 328 23.03 -4.61 6.29
CA LEU A 328 23.75 -5.81 6.72
C LEU A 328 25.20 -5.50 7.14
N LYS A 329 25.90 -4.67 6.38
CA LYS A 329 27.26 -4.19 6.76
C LYS A 329 27.24 -3.37 8.04
N VAL A 330 26.22 -2.55 8.27
CA VAL A 330 26.07 -1.78 9.52
C VAL A 330 25.82 -2.72 10.70
N LEU A 331 25.07 -3.79 10.49
CA LEU A 331 24.78 -4.83 11.47
C LEU A 331 25.96 -5.79 11.73
N ASN A 332 27.12 -5.63 11.09
CA ASN A 332 28.26 -6.54 11.10
C ASN A 332 27.94 -7.95 10.58
N SER A 333 26.99 -8.07 9.65
CA SER A 333 26.69 -9.34 8.99
C SER A 333 27.69 -9.58 7.85
N ASP A 334 28.21 -10.81 7.76
CA ASP A 334 29.02 -11.28 6.65
C ASP A 334 28.20 -11.77 5.46
N LEU A 335 26.86 -11.88 5.64
CA LEU A 335 25.94 -12.32 4.59
C LEU A 335 25.59 -11.18 3.65
N SER A 336 25.50 -11.49 2.35
CA SER A 336 24.91 -10.60 1.36
C SER A 336 23.37 -10.62 1.43
N PHE A 337 22.72 -9.64 0.82
CA PHE A 337 21.25 -9.64 0.71
C PHE A 337 20.73 -10.85 -0.05
N TYR A 338 21.45 -11.31 -1.08
CA TYR A 338 21.16 -12.59 -1.77
C TYR A 338 21.15 -13.78 -0.80
N ASP A 339 22.16 -13.89 0.06
CA ASP A 339 22.26 -14.98 1.04
C ASP A 339 21.11 -14.93 2.05
N ARG A 340 20.70 -13.71 2.47
CA ARG A 340 19.55 -13.50 3.35
C ARG A 340 18.24 -13.89 2.67
N ILE A 341 18.01 -13.49 1.42
CA ILE A 341 16.84 -13.92 0.62
C ILE A 341 16.81 -15.45 0.54
N LYS A 342 17.90 -16.06 0.11
CA LYS A 342 17.99 -17.52 -0.03
C LYS A 342 17.69 -18.24 1.27
N SER A 343 18.32 -17.80 2.36
CA SER A 343 18.09 -18.38 3.69
C SER A 343 16.65 -18.22 4.16
N ASN A 344 16.08 -17.03 4.01
CA ASN A 344 14.69 -16.75 4.41
C ASN A 344 13.70 -17.62 3.61
N TRP A 345 13.89 -17.68 2.29
CA TRP A 345 13.05 -18.49 1.42
C TRP A 345 13.12 -19.97 1.78
N GLN A 346 14.33 -20.55 1.94
CA GLN A 346 14.51 -21.96 2.27
C GLN A 346 13.94 -22.34 3.64
N ASN A 347 14.07 -21.46 4.63
CA ASN A 347 13.73 -21.79 6.00
C ASN A 347 12.29 -21.43 6.41
N ARG A 348 11.68 -20.42 5.75
CA ARG A 348 10.40 -19.84 6.19
C ARG A 348 9.29 -19.83 5.14
N ILE A 349 9.65 -19.65 3.85
CA ILE A 349 8.66 -19.43 2.80
C ILE A 349 8.38 -20.73 2.05
N LEU A 350 9.43 -21.41 1.56
CA LEU A 350 9.27 -22.58 0.73
C LEU A 350 8.78 -23.79 1.53
N ARG A 351 7.69 -24.39 1.05
CA ARG A 351 7.13 -25.62 1.59
C ARG A 351 7.11 -26.68 0.49
N GLY A 352 8.09 -27.57 0.52
CA GLY A 352 8.18 -28.66 -0.45
C GLY A 352 8.70 -28.31 -1.84
N LYS A 353 9.05 -27.03 -2.09
CA LYS A 353 9.68 -26.56 -3.34
C LYS A 353 11.14 -26.20 -3.08
N THR A 354 12.02 -26.55 -4.02
CA THR A 354 13.45 -26.24 -3.87
C THR A 354 13.76 -24.79 -4.25
N TRP A 355 14.82 -24.24 -3.67
CA TRP A 355 15.32 -22.91 -4.03
C TRP A 355 15.60 -22.78 -5.54
N GLY A 356 16.30 -23.75 -6.13
CA GLY A 356 16.64 -23.72 -7.56
C GLY A 356 15.40 -23.68 -8.46
N LYS A 357 14.34 -24.44 -8.11
CA LYS A 357 13.08 -24.38 -8.86
C LYS A 357 12.35 -23.05 -8.70
N SER A 358 12.34 -22.48 -7.50
CA SER A 358 11.73 -21.17 -7.24
C SER A 358 12.48 -20.05 -7.95
N LEU A 359 13.80 -20.13 -8.01
CA LEU A 359 14.64 -19.20 -8.74
C LEU A 359 14.38 -19.25 -10.25
N GLN A 360 14.22 -20.47 -10.81
CA GLN A 360 13.87 -20.67 -12.21
C GLN A 360 12.49 -20.11 -12.56
N ASP A 361 11.51 -20.35 -11.69
CA ASP A 361 10.12 -19.92 -11.91
C ASP A 361 9.93 -18.43 -11.62
N GLY A 362 10.79 -17.80 -10.80
CA GLY A 362 10.70 -16.41 -10.36
C GLY A 362 9.61 -16.15 -9.32
N TYR A 363 8.85 -17.17 -8.92
CA TYR A 363 7.76 -17.02 -7.96
C TYR A 363 7.48 -18.28 -7.14
N TYR A 364 6.79 -18.07 -6.01
CA TYR A 364 6.21 -19.13 -5.19
C TYR A 364 4.87 -18.68 -4.62
N ASN A 365 3.85 -19.53 -4.72
CA ASN A 365 2.55 -19.30 -4.09
C ASN A 365 2.42 -20.24 -2.89
N ASP A 366 2.33 -19.66 -1.72
CA ASP A 366 1.84 -20.35 -0.52
C ASP A 366 0.32 -20.15 -0.46
N PHE A 367 -0.45 -21.19 -0.76
CA PHE A 367 -1.91 -21.13 -0.78
C PHE A 367 -2.54 -20.97 0.62
N SER A 368 -1.74 -20.69 1.65
CA SER A 368 -2.23 -20.34 2.98
C SER A 368 -2.84 -18.94 2.96
N SER A 369 -4.09 -18.83 3.34
CA SER A 369 -4.77 -17.56 3.58
C SER A 369 -4.77 -17.21 5.07
N LEU A 370 -4.88 -15.91 5.37
CA LEU A 370 -5.17 -15.44 6.72
C LEU A 370 -6.61 -15.83 7.12
N ASN A 371 -6.86 -15.91 8.41
CA ASN A 371 -8.22 -16.05 8.94
C ASN A 371 -8.57 -14.77 9.72
N LEU A 372 -8.72 -13.67 8.98
CA LEU A 372 -9.03 -12.38 9.57
C LEU A 372 -10.49 -12.31 9.99
N ARG A 373 -10.73 -11.81 11.19
CA ARG A 373 -12.07 -11.51 11.70
C ARG A 373 -12.12 -10.03 12.04
N ALA A 374 -13.19 -9.36 11.61
CA ALA A 374 -13.38 -7.97 12.00
C ALA A 374 -13.41 -7.87 13.53
N GLN A 375 -12.56 -7.02 14.05
CA GLN A 375 -12.65 -6.60 15.44
C GLN A 375 -13.97 -5.85 15.62
N LYS A 376 -14.61 -5.94 16.78
CA LYS A 376 -15.83 -5.19 17.04
C LYS A 376 -15.48 -3.70 16.93
N THR A 377 -16.03 -3.01 15.91
CA THR A 377 -16.07 -1.56 15.88
C THR A 377 -16.85 -1.10 17.11
N ARG A 378 -16.20 -0.31 17.93
CA ARG A 378 -16.86 0.33 19.09
C ARG A 378 -17.85 1.38 18.65
#